data_e8bd42fc595c1ec73d436f89cc4f152c
#
_entry.id   e8bd42fc595c1ec73d436f89cc4f152c
#
_cell.length_a   1.000
_cell.length_b   1.000
_cell.length_c   1.000
_cell.angle_alpha   90.00
_cell.angle_beta   90.00
_cell.angle_gamma   90.00
#
_symmetry.space_group_name_H-M   'P 1'
#
loop_
_entity.id
_entity.type
_entity.pdbx_description
1 polymer ?
#
loop_
_entity_poly.entity_id
_entity_poly.type
_entity_poly.pdbx_seq_one_letter_code
_entity_poly.pdbx_strand_id
1 'polypeptide(L)'
;AAEMVAQAEVAGIVFQTASERIAESDRANGFTRGYVVAVKNAHGPNKPTTSWSFDDQFDCLKNAKTSDVWYWNVNGYYETMTVRDTYGASITQCPAFDWTLNDFPLTAPEGTSGWFLPSTGQLWDMVANLCGHEVAAAMKEWSTQALNAGWGYASETVSYDVIGRFNESLAQLPADAKEELFVTSSEYYSTCSLWASTPCTAGETACIINIGTKGTIELYEEYIDGDCVARPILAF
;
A
#
# COMPACT_ATOMS: atom_id res chain seq x y z
N ALA A 1 -9.87 19.68 -19.23
CA ALA A 1 -9.27 18.62 -18.42
C ALA A 1 -10.26 18.06 -17.39
N ALA A 2 -10.89 18.90 -16.55
CA ALA A 2 -11.86 18.46 -15.54
C ALA A 2 -13.09 17.72 -16.12
N GLU A 3 -13.64 18.18 -17.26
CA GLU A 3 -14.74 17.50 -17.94
C GLU A 3 -14.35 16.11 -18.50
N MET A 4 -13.11 15.96 -18.93
CA MET A 4 -12.61 14.65 -19.40
C MET A 4 -12.43 13.67 -18.25
N VAL A 5 -11.96 14.14 -17.07
CA VAL A 5 -11.82 13.32 -15.87
C VAL A 5 -13.19 12.89 -15.34
N ALA A 6 -14.21 13.76 -15.38
CA ALA A 6 -15.57 13.43 -14.94
C ALA A 6 -16.28 12.39 -15.85
N GLN A 7 -15.80 12.18 -17.07
CA GLN A 7 -16.33 11.20 -18.03
C GLN A 7 -15.49 9.94 -18.15
N ALA A 8 -14.27 9.95 -17.62
CA ALA A 8 -13.37 8.81 -17.66
C ALA A 8 -13.59 7.91 -16.44
N GLU A 9 -13.62 6.62 -16.67
CA GLU A 9 -13.54 5.64 -15.59
C GLU A 9 -12.09 5.59 -15.07
N VAL A 10 -11.82 6.38 -14.03
CA VAL A 10 -10.47 6.48 -13.46
C VAL A 10 -10.28 5.36 -12.44
N ALA A 11 -9.41 4.41 -12.75
CA ALA A 11 -9.09 3.29 -11.87
C ALA A 11 -8.02 3.64 -10.82
N GLY A 12 -7.09 4.56 -11.14
CA GLY A 12 -5.98 4.87 -10.24
C GLY A 12 -5.16 6.10 -10.65
N ILE A 13 -4.16 6.42 -9.83
CA ILE A 13 -3.22 7.53 -10.01
C ILE A 13 -1.82 6.97 -10.10
N VAL A 14 -1.05 7.38 -11.12
CA VAL A 14 0.38 7.02 -11.23
C VAL A 14 1.16 7.69 -10.12
N PHE A 15 1.89 6.91 -9.33
CA PHE A 15 2.70 7.44 -8.23
C PHE A 15 4.19 7.16 -8.35
N GLN A 16 4.62 6.17 -9.15
CA GLN A 16 6.04 5.84 -9.31
C GLN A 16 6.36 5.49 -10.74
N THR A 17 7.43 6.10 -11.30
CA THR A 17 7.93 5.84 -12.66
C THR A 17 9.46 5.71 -12.74
N ALA A 18 10.15 5.82 -11.60
CA ALA A 18 11.58 5.64 -11.53
C ALA A 18 11.95 4.16 -11.74
N SER A 19 12.74 3.87 -12.76
CA SER A 19 13.04 2.49 -13.17
C SER A 19 13.73 1.66 -12.07
N GLU A 20 14.53 2.29 -11.24
CA GLU A 20 15.21 1.65 -10.09
C GLU A 20 14.25 1.28 -8.95
N ARG A 21 13.01 1.81 -8.99
CA ARG A 21 11.95 1.51 -8.02
C ARG A 21 10.93 0.51 -8.56
N ILE A 22 11.11 -0.01 -9.78
CA ILE A 22 10.27 -1.08 -10.33
C ILE A 22 10.93 -2.41 -10.01
N ALA A 23 10.18 -3.33 -9.39
CA ALA A 23 10.67 -4.66 -9.04
C ALA A 23 11.23 -5.42 -10.25
N GLU A 24 12.26 -6.23 -10.02
CA GLU A 24 12.82 -7.07 -11.09
C GLU A 24 11.80 -8.10 -11.58
N SER A 25 11.01 -8.67 -10.65
CA SER A 25 9.89 -9.57 -10.97
C SER A 25 8.87 -8.91 -11.91
N ASP A 26 8.54 -7.65 -11.67
CA ASP A 26 7.54 -6.93 -12.44
C ASP A 26 8.07 -6.63 -13.85
N ARG A 27 9.33 -6.19 -13.94
CA ARG A 27 10.02 -6.00 -15.23
C ARG A 27 10.11 -7.30 -16.04
N ALA A 28 10.37 -8.43 -15.37
CA ALA A 28 10.43 -9.74 -16.03
C ALA A 28 9.06 -10.16 -16.60
N ASN A 29 7.96 -9.66 -16.04
CA ASN A 29 6.60 -9.86 -16.53
C ASN A 29 6.14 -8.78 -17.54
N GLY A 30 7.03 -7.86 -17.92
CA GLY A 30 6.75 -6.83 -18.92
C GLY A 30 6.22 -5.50 -18.37
N PHE A 31 6.06 -5.37 -17.06
CA PHE A 31 5.61 -4.14 -16.37
C PHE A 31 6.82 -3.27 -16.06
N THR A 32 7.14 -2.34 -16.95
CA THR A 32 8.42 -1.61 -16.92
C THR A 32 8.28 -0.10 -16.72
N ARG A 33 7.04 0.43 -16.70
CA ARG A 33 6.80 1.87 -16.76
C ARG A 33 6.48 2.50 -15.42
N GLY A 34 5.92 1.73 -14.46
CA GLY A 34 5.63 2.29 -13.15
C GLY A 34 4.51 1.60 -12.38
N TYR A 35 4.08 2.27 -11.32
CA TYR A 35 2.99 1.85 -10.46
C TYR A 35 1.87 2.87 -10.39
N VAL A 36 0.66 2.37 -10.28
CA VAL A 36 -0.59 3.11 -10.12
C VAL A 36 -1.24 2.70 -8.81
N VAL A 37 -1.65 3.65 -7.98
CA VAL A 37 -2.47 3.37 -6.80
C VAL A 37 -3.95 3.46 -7.15
N ALA A 38 -4.75 2.53 -6.66
CA ALA A 38 -6.19 2.53 -6.85
C ALA A 38 -6.85 3.74 -6.18
N VAL A 39 -7.95 4.22 -6.76
CA VAL A 39 -8.74 5.31 -6.18
C VAL A 39 -9.70 4.84 -5.09
N LYS A 40 -9.78 3.52 -4.86
CA LYS A 40 -10.61 2.88 -3.82
C LYS A 40 -9.78 1.93 -2.96
N ASN A 41 -10.31 1.60 -1.76
CA ASN A 41 -9.75 0.58 -0.87
C ASN A 41 -10.32 -0.80 -1.21
N ALA A 42 -9.59 -1.86 -0.91
CA ALA A 42 -10.07 -3.23 -0.95
C ALA A 42 -10.56 -3.63 0.45
N HIS A 43 -11.84 -3.89 0.57
CA HIS A 43 -12.48 -4.24 1.84
C HIS A 43 -13.83 -4.93 1.64
N GLY A 44 -14.28 -5.63 2.67
CA GLY A 44 -15.62 -6.20 2.70
C GLY A 44 -16.74 -5.16 2.83
N PRO A 45 -18.00 -5.58 2.67
CA PRO A 45 -19.14 -4.66 2.64
C PRO A 45 -19.45 -4.00 3.99
N ASN A 46 -18.92 -4.53 5.08
CA ASN A 46 -19.33 -4.17 6.43
C ASN A 46 -18.41 -3.17 7.13
N LYS A 47 -17.16 -3.01 6.67
CA LYS A 47 -16.18 -2.08 7.25
C LYS A 47 -15.14 -1.68 6.20
N PRO A 48 -14.58 -0.45 6.31
CA PRO A 48 -13.60 0.07 5.36
C PRO A 48 -12.17 -0.43 5.59
N THR A 49 -11.97 -1.29 6.60
CA THR A 49 -10.69 -1.92 6.94
C THR A 49 -10.81 -3.43 6.79
N THR A 50 -9.68 -4.10 6.75
CA THR A 50 -9.60 -5.56 6.65
C THR A 50 -8.45 -6.10 7.47
N SER A 51 -8.55 -7.35 7.91
CA SER A 51 -7.41 -8.08 8.49
C SER A 51 -6.47 -8.53 7.37
N TRP A 52 -5.19 -8.69 7.70
CA TRP A 52 -4.19 -9.14 6.76
C TRP A 52 -4.33 -10.65 6.49
N SER A 53 -4.38 -11.43 7.58
CA SER A 53 -4.62 -12.88 7.55
C SER A 53 -5.28 -13.35 8.85
N PHE A 54 -6.00 -14.46 8.80
CA PHE A 54 -6.50 -15.22 9.96
C PHE A 54 -5.73 -16.53 10.16
N ASP A 55 -4.72 -16.80 9.32
CA ASP A 55 -3.88 -17.98 9.43
C ASP A 55 -2.64 -17.70 10.29
N ASP A 56 -2.65 -18.16 11.53
CA ASP A 56 -1.55 -18.07 12.48
C ASP A 56 -0.33 -18.93 12.09
N GLN A 57 -0.48 -19.78 11.07
CA GLN A 57 0.61 -20.57 10.47
C GLN A 57 1.12 -19.95 9.16
N PHE A 58 0.75 -18.69 8.85
CA PHE A 58 1.15 -18.02 7.63
C PHE A 58 2.68 -17.98 7.50
N ASP A 59 3.23 -18.74 6.55
CA ASP A 59 4.67 -18.86 6.34
C ASP A 59 5.11 -18.81 4.87
N CYS A 60 4.18 -18.68 3.92
CA CYS A 60 4.49 -18.74 2.50
C CYS A 60 5.43 -17.65 2.02
N LEU A 61 5.52 -16.54 2.75
CA LEU A 61 6.42 -15.40 2.48
C LEU A 61 7.66 -15.36 3.39
N LYS A 62 7.90 -16.36 4.22
CA LYS A 62 9.06 -16.37 5.14
C LYS A 62 10.43 -16.23 4.45
N ASN A 63 10.52 -16.66 3.19
CA ASN A 63 11.72 -16.56 2.37
C ASN A 63 11.66 -15.40 1.36
N ALA A 64 10.57 -14.65 1.32
CA ALA A 64 10.37 -13.53 0.43
C ALA A 64 11.05 -12.24 0.91
N LYS A 65 11.72 -12.26 2.06
CA LYS A 65 12.59 -11.17 2.52
C LYS A 65 13.72 -10.96 1.53
N THR A 66 13.45 -10.15 0.53
CA THR A 66 14.43 -9.77 -0.50
C THR A 66 15.34 -8.66 -0.05
N SER A 67 15.06 -8.06 1.11
CA SER A 67 15.86 -6.98 1.69
C SER A 67 15.61 -6.92 3.20
N ASP A 68 16.70 -6.80 3.98
CA ASP A 68 16.61 -6.47 5.42
C ASP A 68 16.18 -5.01 5.65
N VAL A 69 15.98 -4.25 4.57
CA VAL A 69 15.58 -2.85 4.59
C VAL A 69 14.23 -2.70 3.90
N TRP A 70 13.22 -2.37 4.63
CA TRP A 70 11.82 -2.26 4.18
C TRP A 70 11.64 -1.31 2.99
N TYR A 71 12.41 -0.22 2.94
CA TYR A 71 12.39 0.73 1.81
C TYR A 71 12.71 0.07 0.47
N TRP A 72 13.62 -0.92 0.43
CA TRP A 72 14.02 -1.59 -0.80
C TRP A 72 13.11 -2.74 -1.21
N ASN A 73 12.16 -3.12 -0.36
CA ASN A 73 11.18 -4.12 -0.73
C ASN A 73 10.09 -3.50 -1.62
N VAL A 74 10.22 -3.67 -2.92
CA VAL A 74 9.26 -3.24 -3.95
C VAL A 74 8.57 -4.43 -4.63
N ASN A 75 8.52 -5.60 -3.99
CA ASN A 75 8.09 -6.87 -4.57
C ASN A 75 6.60 -7.21 -4.29
N GLY A 76 5.72 -6.22 -4.12
CA GLY A 76 4.31 -6.45 -3.74
C GLY A 76 3.55 -7.36 -4.70
N TYR A 77 3.80 -7.26 -6.02
CA TYR A 77 3.21 -8.19 -6.99
C TYR A 77 3.65 -9.64 -6.72
N TYR A 78 4.95 -9.88 -6.59
CA TYR A 78 5.48 -11.22 -6.30
C TYR A 78 4.92 -11.78 -4.98
N GLU A 79 4.90 -10.98 -3.92
CA GLU A 79 4.37 -11.37 -2.61
C GLU A 79 2.89 -11.73 -2.72
N THR A 80 2.08 -10.87 -3.34
CA THR A 80 0.64 -11.11 -3.52
C THR A 80 0.36 -12.36 -4.35
N MET A 81 1.08 -12.57 -5.47
CA MET A 81 0.92 -13.76 -6.29
C MET A 81 1.35 -15.04 -5.56
N THR A 82 2.38 -14.97 -4.72
CA THR A 82 2.82 -16.10 -3.88
C THR A 82 1.73 -16.50 -2.89
N VAL A 83 1.07 -15.54 -2.24
CA VAL A 83 -0.06 -15.81 -1.35
C VAL A 83 -1.22 -16.45 -2.13
N ARG A 84 -1.61 -15.85 -3.27
CA ARG A 84 -2.65 -16.41 -4.14
C ARG A 84 -2.38 -17.85 -4.52
N ASP A 85 -1.17 -18.15 -4.98
CA ASP A 85 -0.81 -19.48 -5.47
C ASP A 85 -0.69 -20.51 -4.35
N THR A 86 -0.32 -20.08 -3.14
CA THR A 86 -0.24 -20.93 -1.96
C THR A 86 -1.62 -21.29 -1.40
N TYR A 87 -2.47 -20.28 -1.22
CA TYR A 87 -3.78 -20.46 -0.59
C TYR A 87 -4.86 -20.94 -1.56
N GLY A 88 -4.76 -20.60 -2.84
CA GLY A 88 -5.74 -21.01 -3.85
C GLY A 88 -7.18 -20.72 -3.41
N ALA A 89 -8.02 -21.77 -3.31
CA ALA A 89 -9.41 -21.63 -2.87
C ALA A 89 -9.57 -21.20 -1.39
N SER A 90 -8.52 -21.29 -0.59
CA SER A 90 -8.51 -20.88 0.83
C SER A 90 -8.05 -19.44 1.04
N ILE A 91 -7.89 -18.64 -0.02
CA ILE A 91 -7.38 -17.27 0.06
C ILE A 91 -8.25 -16.35 0.93
N THR A 92 -9.49 -16.69 1.18
CA THR A 92 -10.38 -16.03 2.13
C THR A 92 -9.84 -15.99 3.57
N GLN A 93 -8.83 -16.82 3.88
CA GLN A 93 -8.08 -16.75 5.14
C GLN A 93 -7.11 -15.57 5.17
N CYS A 94 -6.83 -14.94 4.02
CA CYS A 94 -5.97 -13.77 3.88
C CYS A 94 -6.79 -12.59 3.30
N PRO A 95 -7.67 -11.95 4.10
CA PRO A 95 -8.67 -11.02 3.57
C PRO A 95 -8.08 -9.83 2.80
N ALA A 96 -6.94 -9.25 3.24
CA ALA A 96 -6.32 -8.15 2.52
C ALA A 96 -5.93 -8.53 1.07
N PHE A 97 -5.51 -9.78 0.87
CA PHE A 97 -5.18 -10.31 -0.45
C PHE A 97 -6.42 -10.71 -1.24
N ASP A 98 -7.36 -11.39 -0.59
CA ASP A 98 -8.61 -11.85 -1.23
C ASP A 98 -9.43 -10.69 -1.76
N TRP A 99 -9.70 -9.66 -0.93
CA TRP A 99 -10.41 -8.45 -1.35
C TRP A 99 -9.67 -7.69 -2.47
N THR A 100 -8.35 -7.70 -2.45
CA THR A 100 -7.54 -7.06 -3.51
C THR A 100 -7.63 -7.80 -4.84
N LEU A 101 -7.61 -9.14 -4.81
CA LEU A 101 -7.49 -9.97 -6.01
C LEU A 101 -8.84 -10.34 -6.63
N ASN A 102 -9.84 -10.65 -5.79
CA ASN A 102 -11.07 -11.30 -6.22
C ASN A 102 -12.30 -10.41 -6.15
N ASP A 103 -12.37 -9.51 -5.16
CA ASP A 103 -13.57 -8.74 -4.87
C ASP A 103 -13.37 -7.21 -5.00
N PHE A 104 -12.23 -6.78 -5.52
CA PHE A 104 -11.96 -5.36 -5.71
C PHE A 104 -12.86 -4.77 -6.81
N PRO A 105 -13.58 -3.65 -6.54
CA PRO A 105 -14.63 -3.18 -7.42
C PRO A 105 -14.13 -2.52 -8.72
N LEU A 106 -12.84 -2.22 -8.82
CA LEU A 106 -12.29 -1.57 -10.02
C LEU A 106 -11.59 -2.59 -10.92
N THR A 107 -11.99 -2.61 -12.18
CA THR A 107 -11.32 -3.43 -13.19
C THR A 107 -9.93 -2.86 -13.49
N ALA A 108 -8.91 -3.71 -13.42
CA ALA A 108 -7.57 -3.32 -13.85
C ALA A 108 -7.53 -3.12 -15.38
N PRO A 109 -6.89 -2.06 -15.88
CA PRO A 109 -6.74 -1.86 -17.31
C PRO A 109 -5.99 -3.02 -17.99
N GLU A 110 -6.35 -3.30 -19.24
CA GLU A 110 -5.68 -4.33 -20.04
C GLU A 110 -4.18 -4.01 -20.22
N GLY A 111 -3.34 -5.03 -20.16
CA GLY A 111 -1.88 -4.88 -20.29
C GLY A 111 -1.18 -4.43 -19.01
N THR A 112 -1.89 -4.44 -17.87
CA THR A 112 -1.31 -4.22 -16.54
C THR A 112 -1.20 -5.53 -15.76
N SER A 113 -0.55 -5.48 -14.60
CA SER A 113 -0.38 -6.65 -13.71
C SER A 113 -1.69 -7.19 -13.10
N GLY A 114 -2.80 -6.44 -13.22
CA GLY A 114 -3.90 -6.58 -12.28
C GLY A 114 -3.59 -5.91 -10.93
N TRP A 115 -4.60 -5.86 -10.06
CA TRP A 115 -4.46 -5.28 -8.73
C TRP A 115 -3.72 -6.22 -7.78
N PHE A 116 -2.83 -5.66 -6.95
CA PHE A 116 -2.11 -6.39 -5.91
C PHE A 116 -1.88 -5.51 -4.68
N LEU A 117 -1.59 -6.13 -3.54
CA LEU A 117 -1.29 -5.42 -2.30
C LEU A 117 0.15 -4.89 -2.36
N PRO A 118 0.39 -3.58 -2.12
CA PRO A 118 1.72 -3.01 -2.20
C PRO A 118 2.66 -3.56 -1.12
N SER A 119 3.94 -3.69 -1.44
CA SER A 119 4.98 -3.93 -0.43
C SER A 119 5.35 -2.66 0.33
N THR A 120 6.19 -2.78 1.35
CA THR A 120 6.60 -1.66 2.21
C THR A 120 7.26 -0.52 1.43
N GLY A 121 8.17 -0.82 0.51
CA GLY A 121 8.83 0.20 -0.32
C GLY A 121 7.88 0.88 -1.30
N GLN A 122 6.88 0.15 -1.80
CA GLN A 122 5.86 0.72 -2.69
C GLN A 122 4.89 1.63 -1.91
N LEU A 123 4.49 1.26 -0.68
CA LEU A 123 3.72 2.16 0.20
C LEU A 123 4.49 3.43 0.53
N TRP A 124 5.79 3.31 0.80
CA TRP A 124 6.65 4.45 1.04
C TRP A 124 6.69 5.40 -0.16
N ASP A 125 6.92 4.87 -1.36
CA ASP A 125 6.92 5.65 -2.59
C ASP A 125 5.56 6.32 -2.88
N MET A 126 4.47 5.62 -2.60
CA MET A 126 3.12 6.14 -2.78
C MET A 126 2.91 7.41 -1.94
N VAL A 127 3.23 7.36 -0.65
CA VAL A 127 3.10 8.52 0.24
C VAL A 127 4.08 9.63 -0.17
N ALA A 128 5.34 9.29 -0.42
CA ALA A 128 6.35 10.27 -0.81
C ALA A 128 5.98 11.04 -2.08
N ASN A 129 5.42 10.36 -3.07
CA ASN A 129 5.18 10.96 -4.39
C ASN A 129 3.79 11.61 -4.54
N LEU A 130 2.81 11.25 -3.69
CA LEU A 130 1.46 11.81 -3.78
C LEU A 130 1.17 12.91 -2.74
N CYS A 131 1.94 12.99 -1.65
CA CYS A 131 1.66 13.92 -0.56
C CYS A 131 2.41 15.25 -0.64
N GLY A 132 3.00 15.57 -1.81
CA GLY A 132 3.61 16.85 -2.10
C GLY A 132 5.12 16.92 -1.84
N HIS A 133 5.73 17.94 -2.41
CA HIS A 133 7.18 18.09 -2.49
C HIS A 133 7.88 18.11 -1.12
N GLU A 134 7.29 18.75 -0.11
CA GLU A 134 7.90 18.86 1.21
C GLU A 134 7.90 17.50 1.94
N VAL A 135 6.80 16.72 1.79
CA VAL A 135 6.72 15.36 2.32
C VAL A 135 7.74 14.48 1.61
N ALA A 136 7.82 14.56 0.28
CA ALA A 136 8.81 13.82 -0.51
C ALA A 136 10.25 14.12 -0.08
N ALA A 137 10.58 15.38 0.16
CA ALA A 137 11.92 15.80 0.58
C ALA A 137 12.29 15.26 1.97
N ALA A 138 11.36 15.34 2.92
CA ALA A 138 11.55 14.78 4.27
C ALA A 138 11.70 13.24 4.21
N MET A 139 10.82 12.55 3.51
CA MET A 139 10.88 11.08 3.39
C MET A 139 12.16 10.61 2.68
N LYS A 140 12.68 11.38 1.73
CA LYS A 140 13.96 11.08 1.07
C LYS A 140 15.14 11.15 2.05
N GLU A 141 15.16 12.13 2.94
CA GLU A 141 16.19 12.24 3.97
C GLU A 141 16.13 11.02 4.92
N TRP A 142 14.95 10.63 5.35
CA TRP A 142 14.74 9.49 6.23
C TRP A 142 15.08 8.15 5.58
N SER A 143 14.78 7.96 4.29
CA SER A 143 15.09 6.72 3.57
C SER A 143 16.58 6.37 3.59
N THR A 144 17.46 7.35 3.75
CA THR A 144 18.92 7.15 3.83
C THR A 144 19.42 6.87 5.24
N GLN A 145 18.67 7.23 6.28
CA GLN A 145 19.13 7.18 7.68
C GLN A 145 18.45 6.10 8.52
N ALA A 146 17.12 6.09 8.55
CA ALA A 146 16.36 5.27 9.48
C ALA A 146 16.00 3.89 8.91
N LEU A 147 15.83 3.77 7.60
CA LEU A 147 15.38 2.54 6.96
C LEU A 147 16.45 1.45 6.89
N ASN A 148 17.70 1.79 7.13
CA ASN A 148 18.79 0.81 7.28
C ASN A 148 18.67 -0.05 8.54
N ALA A 149 17.78 0.31 9.48
CA ALA A 149 17.60 -0.42 10.75
C ALA A 149 16.35 -1.32 10.76
N GLY A 150 15.63 -1.43 9.65
CA GLY A 150 14.36 -2.18 9.57
C GLY A 150 13.14 -1.42 10.13
N TRP A 151 13.33 -0.22 10.66
CA TRP A 151 12.29 0.64 11.21
C TRP A 151 12.31 1.97 10.46
N GLY A 152 11.23 2.28 9.75
CA GLY A 152 11.05 3.59 9.14
C GLY A 152 10.42 4.53 10.16
N TYR A 153 11.21 5.30 10.88
CA TYR A 153 10.71 6.29 11.82
C TYR A 153 10.83 7.68 11.23
N ALA A 154 9.70 8.32 10.99
CA ALA A 154 9.64 9.73 10.65
C ALA A 154 9.51 10.53 11.95
N SER A 155 10.48 11.36 12.24
CA SER A 155 10.44 12.18 13.44
C SER A 155 9.24 13.14 13.43
N GLU A 156 8.76 13.49 14.61
CA GLU A 156 7.63 14.40 14.91
C GLU A 156 7.72 15.81 14.28
N THR A 157 8.72 16.08 13.47
CA THR A 157 8.99 17.42 12.92
C THR A 157 8.26 17.74 11.62
N VAL A 158 7.50 16.79 11.05
CA VAL A 158 6.71 17.04 9.85
C VAL A 158 5.32 17.50 10.26
N SER A 159 5.15 18.81 10.32
CA SER A 159 3.85 19.47 10.59
C SER A 159 2.94 19.47 9.36
N TYR A 160 2.94 18.38 8.55
CA TYR A 160 2.13 18.32 7.35
C TYR A 160 0.94 17.40 7.56
N ASP A 161 -0.21 17.81 7.05
CA ASP A 161 -1.38 16.94 6.92
C ASP A 161 -1.18 15.98 5.74
N VAL A 162 -0.47 14.88 5.98
CA VAL A 162 -0.12 13.89 4.95
C VAL A 162 -1.38 13.21 4.41
N ILE A 163 -2.34 12.88 5.29
CA ILE A 163 -3.61 12.25 4.89
C ILE A 163 -4.42 13.21 4.00
N GLY A 164 -4.56 14.47 4.41
CA GLY A 164 -5.24 15.48 3.61
C GLY A 164 -4.56 15.68 2.25
N ARG A 165 -3.24 15.74 2.19
CA ARG A 165 -2.49 15.87 0.93
C ARG A 165 -2.65 14.65 0.01
N PHE A 166 -2.67 13.44 0.56
CA PHE A 166 -3.01 12.26 -0.23
C PHE A 166 -4.43 12.40 -0.82
N ASN A 167 -5.41 12.77 0.00
CA ASN A 167 -6.80 12.93 -0.42
C ASN A 167 -6.98 14.06 -1.45
N GLU A 168 -6.15 15.12 -1.39
CA GLU A 168 -6.09 16.17 -2.42
C GLU A 168 -5.70 15.62 -3.79
N SER A 169 -4.87 14.57 -3.86
CA SER A 169 -4.55 13.90 -5.13
C SER A 169 -5.78 13.29 -5.81
N LEU A 170 -6.80 12.96 -5.03
CA LEU A 170 -8.09 12.42 -5.46
C LEU A 170 -9.16 13.50 -5.71
N ALA A 171 -8.87 14.79 -5.44
CA ALA A 171 -9.88 15.84 -5.36
C ALA A 171 -10.64 16.10 -6.68
N GLN A 172 -10.03 15.78 -7.82
CA GLN A 172 -10.67 15.95 -9.14
C GLN A 172 -11.69 14.86 -9.49
N LEU A 173 -11.74 13.78 -8.71
CA LEU A 173 -12.65 12.66 -8.93
C LEU A 173 -14.01 12.91 -8.26
N PRO A 174 -15.12 12.47 -8.86
CA PRO A 174 -16.42 12.42 -8.20
C PRO A 174 -16.36 11.65 -6.87
N ALA A 175 -17.21 12.02 -5.90
CA ALA A 175 -17.18 11.45 -4.57
C ALA A 175 -17.49 9.93 -4.54
N ASP A 176 -18.31 9.44 -5.45
CA ASP A 176 -18.66 8.03 -5.60
C ASP A 176 -17.60 7.20 -6.35
N ALA A 177 -16.71 7.89 -7.09
CA ALA A 177 -15.63 7.24 -7.84
C ALA A 177 -14.37 6.99 -7.00
N LYS A 178 -14.28 7.54 -5.80
CA LYS A 178 -13.09 7.46 -4.93
C LYS A 178 -13.42 7.09 -3.51
N GLU A 179 -12.40 6.62 -2.80
CA GLU A 179 -12.40 6.49 -1.34
C GLU A 179 -11.16 7.20 -0.80
N GLU A 180 -11.39 8.13 0.11
CA GLU A 180 -10.34 8.88 0.77
C GLU A 180 -9.67 8.04 1.87
N LEU A 181 -8.40 8.32 2.17
CA LEU A 181 -7.77 7.82 3.37
C LEU A 181 -8.43 8.47 4.59
N PHE A 182 -8.63 7.70 5.63
CA PHE A 182 -9.30 8.14 6.84
C PHE A 182 -8.52 7.72 8.08
N VAL A 183 -8.74 8.45 9.16
CA VAL A 183 -8.12 8.16 10.45
C VAL A 183 -8.96 7.14 11.21
N THR A 184 -8.32 6.07 11.64
CA THR A 184 -8.87 5.20 12.68
C THR A 184 -8.40 5.74 14.03
N SER A 185 -9.33 6.17 14.87
CA SER A 185 -9.00 6.69 16.19
C SER A 185 -9.15 5.59 17.24
N SER A 186 -8.08 5.33 17.96
CA SER A 186 -8.12 4.62 19.24
C SER A 186 -7.98 5.62 20.40
N GLU A 187 -8.10 5.14 21.64
CA GLU A 187 -7.88 5.97 22.84
C GLU A 187 -6.48 6.61 22.87
N TYR A 188 -5.49 5.98 22.18
CA TYR A 188 -4.08 6.37 22.25
C TYR A 188 -3.52 6.91 20.93
N TYR A 189 -4.10 6.53 19.78
CA TYR A 189 -3.55 6.85 18.46
C TYR A 189 -4.66 7.30 17.51
N SER A 190 -4.32 8.28 16.69
CA SER A 190 -5.13 8.76 15.57
C SER A 190 -4.28 8.65 14.31
N THR A 191 -4.38 7.51 13.63
CA THR A 191 -3.56 7.17 12.47
C THR A 191 -4.39 6.62 11.33
N CYS A 192 -3.90 6.76 10.10
CA CYS A 192 -4.30 5.97 8.96
C CYS A 192 -3.23 4.89 8.75
N SER A 193 -3.61 3.63 8.90
CA SER A 193 -2.70 2.49 8.75
C SER A 193 -3.05 1.73 7.49
N LEU A 194 -2.06 1.53 6.60
CA LEU A 194 -2.24 0.77 5.36
C LEU A 194 -1.40 -0.51 5.39
N TRP A 195 -2.02 -1.63 5.06
CA TRP A 195 -1.35 -2.92 4.93
C TRP A 195 -0.34 -2.94 3.79
N ALA A 196 0.86 -3.44 4.08
CA ALA A 196 1.77 -3.95 3.07
C ALA A 196 1.52 -5.45 2.81
N SER A 197 1.93 -5.96 1.65
CA SER A 197 2.01 -7.40 1.39
C SER A 197 3.13 -8.09 2.17
N THR A 198 4.03 -7.32 2.76
CA THR A 198 5.26 -7.76 3.42
C THR A 198 5.00 -8.27 4.83
N PRO A 199 5.31 -9.53 5.17
CA PRO A 199 5.26 -10.02 6.54
C PRO A 199 6.43 -9.46 7.35
N CYS A 200 6.22 -9.28 8.66
CA CYS A 200 7.28 -8.94 9.62
C CYS A 200 7.70 -10.17 10.42
N THR A 201 6.81 -10.70 11.25
CA THR A 201 6.99 -11.97 11.95
C THR A 201 6.02 -12.99 11.38
N ALA A 202 6.55 -14.13 10.90
CA ALA A 202 5.72 -15.15 10.26
C ALA A 202 4.60 -15.63 11.20
N GLY A 203 3.36 -15.60 10.69
CA GLY A 203 2.17 -16.01 11.42
C GLY A 203 1.71 -15.06 12.53
N GLU A 204 2.43 -13.96 12.81
CA GLU A 204 2.09 -13.05 13.90
C GLU A 204 1.83 -11.62 13.42
N THR A 205 2.77 -11.04 12.67
CA THR A 205 2.70 -9.63 12.27
C THR A 205 3.01 -9.41 10.81
N ALA A 206 2.37 -8.39 10.22
CA ALA A 206 2.64 -7.88 8.89
C ALA A 206 2.99 -6.40 8.95
N CYS A 207 3.70 -5.93 7.92
CA CYS A 207 4.14 -4.56 7.88
C CYS A 207 3.00 -3.63 7.43
N ILE A 208 2.97 -2.44 8.02
CA ILE A 208 2.08 -1.34 7.67
C ILE A 208 2.86 -0.06 7.42
N ILE A 209 2.25 0.87 6.70
CA ILE A 209 2.62 2.28 6.82
C ILE A 209 1.59 2.97 7.70
N ASN A 210 2.08 3.59 8.78
CA ASN A 210 1.29 4.39 9.72
C ASN A 210 1.43 5.86 9.38
N ILE A 211 0.33 6.55 9.17
CA ILE A 211 0.29 8.00 8.89
C ILE A 211 -0.48 8.67 10.04
N GLY A 212 0.25 9.33 10.92
CA GLY A 212 -0.33 10.04 12.05
C GLY A 212 -0.93 11.39 11.66
N THR A 213 -1.95 11.84 12.37
CA THR A 213 -2.61 13.15 12.17
C THR A 213 -1.69 14.34 12.37
N LYS A 214 -0.53 14.16 13.01
CA LYS A 214 0.50 15.19 13.22
C LYS A 214 1.61 15.14 12.18
N GLY A 215 1.44 14.33 11.11
CA GLY A 215 2.41 14.20 10.03
C GLY A 215 3.52 13.17 10.31
N THR A 216 3.40 12.34 11.33
CA THR A 216 4.29 11.19 11.50
C THR A 216 4.02 10.16 10.41
N ILE A 217 5.07 9.58 9.86
CA ILE A 217 5.02 8.50 8.86
C ILE A 217 5.96 7.41 9.36
N GLU A 218 5.43 6.22 9.55
CA GLU A 218 6.18 5.10 10.11
C GLU A 218 5.95 3.85 9.27
N LEU A 219 7.00 3.11 8.94
CA LEU A 219 6.87 1.71 8.58
C LEU A 219 6.92 0.92 9.90
N TYR A 220 5.86 0.23 10.21
CA TYR A 220 5.65 -0.44 11.48
C TYR A 220 5.10 -1.85 11.26
N GLU A 221 4.94 -2.62 12.31
CA GLU A 221 4.32 -3.94 12.30
C GLU A 221 2.98 -3.91 13.05
N GLU A 222 2.00 -4.64 12.51
CA GLU A 222 0.70 -4.82 13.13
C GLU A 222 0.36 -6.32 13.17
N TYR A 223 -0.43 -6.75 14.13
CA TYR A 223 -0.92 -8.12 14.18
C TYR A 223 -1.74 -8.44 12.94
N ILE A 224 -1.56 -9.66 12.39
CA ILE A 224 -2.19 -10.04 11.10
C ILE A 224 -3.72 -10.07 11.16
N ASP A 225 -4.32 -10.22 12.34
CA ASP A 225 -5.76 -10.14 12.58
C ASP A 225 -6.24 -8.70 12.87
N GLY A 226 -5.33 -7.73 12.96
CA GLY A 226 -5.63 -6.31 13.13
C GLY A 226 -6.41 -5.71 11.96
N ASP A 227 -6.93 -4.52 12.15
CA ASP A 227 -7.79 -3.83 11.19
C ASP A 227 -7.08 -2.61 10.56
N CYS A 228 -6.55 -2.78 9.35
CA CYS A 228 -5.96 -1.69 8.58
C CYS A 228 -6.59 -1.56 7.19
N VAL A 229 -6.27 -0.48 6.51
CA VAL A 229 -6.73 -0.22 5.13
C VAL A 229 -5.89 -1.05 4.15
N ALA A 230 -6.51 -1.78 3.24
CA ALA A 230 -5.84 -2.33 2.07
C ALA A 230 -6.08 -1.39 0.88
N ARG A 231 -5.02 -0.75 0.36
CA ARG A 231 -5.06 0.13 -0.81
C ARG A 231 -4.30 -0.53 -1.95
N PRO A 232 -4.99 -1.13 -2.93
CA PRO A 232 -4.35 -1.84 -4.03
C PRO A 232 -3.52 -0.93 -4.93
N ILE A 233 -2.50 -1.53 -5.55
CA ILE A 233 -1.73 -0.91 -6.64
C ILE A 233 -1.69 -1.87 -7.84
N LEU A 234 -1.28 -1.36 -8.99
CA LEU A 234 -0.94 -2.16 -10.16
C LEU A 234 0.37 -1.67 -10.80
N ALA A 235 1.02 -2.56 -11.55
CA ALA A 235 2.17 -2.28 -12.38
C ALA A 235 1.79 -2.20 -13.87
N PHE A 236 2.46 -1.33 -14.66
CA PHE A 236 2.17 -1.14 -16.08
C PHE A 236 3.42 -0.94 -16.92
#